data_4c016f5a8f4218ad92e66076e6fe00be
#
_entry.id   4c016f5a8f4218ad92e66076e6fe00be
#
_cell.length_a   1.000
_cell.length_b   1.000
_cell.length_c   1.000
_cell.angle_alpha   90.00
_cell.angle_beta   90.00
_cell.angle_gamma   90.00
#
_symmetry.space_group_name_H-M   'P 1'
#
loop_
_entity.id
_entity.type
_entity.pdbx_description
1 polymer ?
#
loop_
_entity_poly.entity_id
_entity_poly.type
_entity_poly.pdbx_seq_one_letter_code
_entity_poly.pdbx_strand_id
1 'polypeptide(L)'
;MNILRRLPLSRLLLLCALVVALGASATAIAFALGSGPTPPPKPLAQAVHDALGAAPVEGVSASVKLTDHLLEGSELASGGGEAGQLSQSPLLSGASGRLWIAKDGRVRLELQAEKGDTQVLYDGHTVKVYDAASNTLYEYTPTAHQATDCTESTSGQGTPTTTTLRYCPEHKTDSGEIPSVAKIKEAIAKLGKHTIVSGATPTDIAGQPAYTARISPKESGSLIGGAELSWDAVHGVPLRAALYSSTSSSPVIELAASEISYGPVDGSVFEFTPPANAKVEEVKLPSKHDAKRPDAGSEGASEPKVTAHGHGITGVAVLESKAKPGEKQLQLPESLPKVKVNGTTAAELPTALGTLLGFERSGVRYLLVGAVTPADIEAVAKGL
;
A
#
# COMPACT_ATOMS: atom_id res chain seq x y z
N MET A 1 31.36 48.34 18.47
CA MET A 1 31.90 47.18 17.70
C MET A 1 33.36 47.44 17.28
N ASN A 2 34.30 47.66 18.22
CA ASN A 2 35.70 47.98 17.86
C ASN A 2 36.74 47.20 18.69
N ILE A 3 36.37 46.10 19.34
CA ILE A 3 37.30 45.30 20.18
C ILE A 3 38.10 44.29 19.34
N LEU A 4 37.55 43.81 18.20
CA LEU A 4 38.19 42.80 17.35
C LEU A 4 39.38 43.32 16.51
N ARG A 5 39.55 44.65 16.37
CA ARG A 5 40.62 45.28 15.56
C ARG A 5 41.94 45.42 16.27
N ARG A 6 42.04 45.14 17.58
CA ARG A 6 43.25 45.33 18.40
C ARG A 6 43.86 44.02 18.94
N LEU A 7 43.39 42.86 18.52
CA LEU A 7 43.93 41.58 18.92
C LEU A 7 45.11 41.19 18.02
N PRO A 8 46.27 40.78 18.57
CA PRO A 8 47.36 40.26 17.75
C PRO A 8 46.92 38.97 17.01
N LEU A 9 47.43 38.78 15.81
CA LEU A 9 47.03 37.76 14.83
C LEU A 9 46.97 36.35 15.44
N SER A 10 47.90 36.06 16.34
CA SER A 10 47.98 34.80 17.09
C SER A 10 46.77 34.55 18.01
N ARG A 11 46.21 35.57 18.62
CA ARG A 11 45.03 35.46 19.48
C ARG A 11 43.73 35.36 18.65
N LEU A 12 43.70 36.01 17.47
CA LEU A 12 42.62 35.88 16.54
C LEU A 12 42.55 34.46 15.95
N LEU A 13 43.70 33.89 15.58
CA LEU A 13 43.79 32.49 15.11
C LEU A 13 43.41 31.48 16.20
N LEU A 14 43.78 31.75 17.47
CA LEU A 14 43.41 30.90 18.60
C LEU A 14 41.89 30.95 18.87
N LEU A 15 41.26 32.12 18.71
CA LEU A 15 39.82 32.34 18.84
C LEU A 15 39.06 31.64 17.70
N CYS A 16 39.58 31.73 16.46
CA CYS A 16 39.02 31.01 15.31
C CYS A 16 39.14 29.49 15.47
N ALA A 17 40.29 28.99 15.94
CA ALA A 17 40.50 27.57 16.23
C ALA A 17 39.57 27.06 17.33
N LEU A 18 39.32 27.87 18.37
CA LEU A 18 38.39 27.54 19.47
C LEU A 18 36.93 27.51 18.98
N VAL A 19 36.52 28.46 18.11
CA VAL A 19 35.19 28.47 17.53
C VAL A 19 34.98 27.28 16.57
N VAL A 20 36.00 26.91 15.78
CA VAL A 20 35.96 25.74 14.90
C VAL A 20 35.90 24.46 15.73
N ALA A 21 36.71 24.35 16.81
CA ALA A 21 36.69 23.19 17.72
C ALA A 21 35.35 23.05 18.46
N LEU A 22 34.74 24.16 18.92
CA LEU A 22 33.43 24.17 19.55
C LEU A 22 32.30 23.88 18.52
N GLY A 23 32.41 24.40 17.31
CA GLY A 23 31.49 24.11 16.21
C GLY A 23 31.55 22.66 15.78
N ALA A 24 32.73 22.08 15.63
CA ALA A 24 32.92 20.67 15.30
C ALA A 24 32.44 19.73 16.44
N SER A 25 32.65 20.13 17.71
CA SER A 25 32.13 19.37 18.85
C SER A 25 30.63 19.44 18.96
N ALA A 26 30.01 20.61 18.69
CA ALA A 26 28.55 20.76 18.69
C ALA A 26 27.87 19.99 17.55
N THR A 27 28.50 19.95 16.35
CA THR A 27 27.99 19.14 15.25
C THR A 27 28.16 17.64 15.51
N ALA A 28 29.28 17.20 16.09
CA ALA A 28 29.48 15.79 16.47
C ALA A 28 28.50 15.34 17.56
N ILE A 29 28.20 16.20 18.54
CA ILE A 29 27.18 15.94 19.58
C ILE A 29 25.77 15.95 18.97
N ALA A 30 25.47 16.87 18.03
CA ALA A 30 24.18 16.90 17.33
C ALA A 30 23.98 15.65 16.46
N PHE A 31 25.01 15.15 15.79
CA PHE A 31 24.96 13.86 15.09
C PHE A 31 24.84 12.66 16.04
N ALA A 32 25.45 12.70 17.21
CA ALA A 32 25.33 11.64 18.23
C ALA A 32 23.99 11.68 18.98
N LEU A 33 23.33 12.85 19.07
CA LEU A 33 22.01 13.02 19.69
C LEU A 33 20.87 12.88 18.68
N GLY A 34 21.15 12.89 17.37
CA GLY A 34 20.17 12.80 16.29
C GLY A 34 20.05 11.44 15.62
N SER A 35 20.96 10.49 15.89
CA SER A 35 20.81 9.10 15.45
C SER A 35 20.30 8.28 16.63
N GLY A 36 19.04 7.91 16.59
CA GLY A 36 18.48 6.92 17.49
C GLY A 36 19.22 5.58 17.39
N PRO A 37 18.85 4.58 18.18
CA PRO A 37 19.55 3.29 18.22
C PRO A 37 19.44 2.57 16.88
N THR A 38 20.57 2.30 16.23
CA THR A 38 20.61 1.47 15.03
C THR A 38 21.12 0.08 15.35
N PRO A 39 20.53 -1.00 14.80
CA PRO A 39 21.01 -2.35 15.04
C PRO A 39 22.31 -2.64 14.25
N PRO A 40 23.10 -3.64 14.65
CA PRO A 40 24.28 -4.05 13.90
C PRO A 40 23.88 -4.58 12.50
N PRO A 41 24.72 -4.38 11.47
CA PRO A 41 24.45 -4.90 10.13
C PRO A 41 24.27 -6.43 10.13
N LYS A 42 23.23 -6.92 9.44
CA LYS A 42 22.93 -8.34 9.25
C LYS A 42 22.57 -8.65 7.81
N PRO A 43 22.84 -9.87 7.30
CA PRO A 43 22.27 -10.33 6.04
C PRO A 43 20.74 -10.32 6.09
N LEU A 44 20.07 -9.93 5.01
CA LEU A 44 18.60 -9.80 4.96
C LEU A 44 17.88 -11.06 5.43
N ALA A 45 18.30 -12.25 4.97
CA ALA A 45 17.66 -13.50 5.37
C ALA A 45 17.78 -13.80 6.86
N GLN A 46 18.88 -13.39 7.50
CA GLN A 46 19.03 -13.50 8.94
C GLN A 46 18.16 -12.49 9.68
N ALA A 47 18.14 -11.23 9.23
CA ALA A 47 17.31 -10.19 9.83
C ALA A 47 15.80 -10.53 9.75
N VAL A 48 15.36 -11.11 8.63
CA VAL A 48 13.98 -11.60 8.47
C VAL A 48 13.70 -12.80 9.37
N HIS A 49 14.66 -13.77 9.45
CA HIS A 49 14.51 -14.93 10.32
C HIS A 49 14.38 -14.51 11.79
N ASP A 50 15.24 -13.59 12.25
CA ASP A 50 15.21 -13.08 13.62
C ASP A 50 13.90 -12.35 13.93
N ALA A 51 13.39 -11.55 12.96
CA ALA A 51 12.11 -10.87 13.10
C ALA A 51 10.93 -11.84 13.22
N LEU A 52 10.89 -12.88 12.39
CA LEU A 52 9.87 -13.92 12.47
C LEU A 52 9.96 -14.77 13.73
N GLY A 53 11.17 -14.89 14.29
CA GLY A 53 11.47 -15.61 15.53
C GLY A 53 11.36 -14.78 16.80
N ALA A 54 11.08 -13.49 16.68
CA ALA A 54 10.96 -12.62 17.84
C ALA A 54 9.81 -13.07 18.77
N ALA A 55 10.00 -12.89 20.07
CA ALA A 55 8.94 -13.20 21.03
C ALA A 55 7.69 -12.32 20.74
N PRO A 56 6.49 -12.91 20.74
CA PRO A 56 5.26 -12.15 20.55
C PRO A 56 5.14 -11.04 21.60
N VAL A 57 4.83 -9.83 21.16
CA VAL A 57 4.50 -8.72 22.06
C VAL A 57 3.08 -8.84 22.59
N GLU A 58 2.82 -8.35 23.79
CA GLU A 58 1.48 -8.38 24.40
C GLU A 58 0.49 -7.45 23.69
N GLY A 59 1.00 -6.50 22.93
CA GLY A 59 0.27 -5.58 22.08
C GLY A 59 1.15 -4.44 21.65
N VAL A 60 0.63 -3.60 20.77
CA VAL A 60 1.30 -2.43 20.21
C VAL A 60 0.37 -1.22 20.35
N SER A 61 0.92 -0.10 20.80
CA SER A 61 0.29 1.22 20.70
C SER A 61 1.27 2.17 20.02
N ALA A 62 0.84 2.79 18.92
CA ALA A 62 1.70 3.66 18.13
C ALA A 62 0.98 4.95 17.71
N SER A 63 1.71 6.06 17.70
CA SER A 63 1.36 7.23 16.90
C SER A 63 1.85 6.98 15.48
N VAL A 64 1.00 7.22 14.48
CA VAL A 64 1.33 6.95 13.08
C VAL A 64 1.08 8.17 12.20
N LYS A 65 1.83 8.26 11.11
CA LYS A 65 1.62 9.22 10.04
C LYS A 65 1.41 8.47 8.74
N LEU A 66 0.28 8.77 8.08
CA LEU A 66 0.01 8.38 6.71
C LEU A 66 0.35 9.56 5.80
N THR A 67 1.25 9.34 4.85
CA THR A 67 1.54 10.26 3.76
C THR A 67 0.96 9.66 2.50
N ASP A 68 0.17 10.42 1.74
CA ASP A 68 -0.39 10.00 0.46
C ASP A 68 -0.26 11.12 -0.57
N HIS A 69 0.39 10.83 -1.68
CA HIS A 69 0.60 11.67 -2.85
C HIS A 69 0.07 11.00 -4.12
N LEU A 70 -0.83 9.99 -3.96
CA LEU A 70 -1.34 9.18 -5.08
C LEU A 70 -2.03 10.04 -6.13
N LEU A 71 -2.82 11.01 -5.69
CA LEU A 71 -3.60 11.93 -6.51
C LEU A 71 -2.92 13.28 -6.70
N GLU A 72 -1.70 13.47 -6.20
CA GLU A 72 -0.97 14.73 -6.35
C GLU A 72 -0.74 15.03 -7.84
N GLY A 73 -1.11 16.25 -8.24
CA GLY A 73 -1.06 16.65 -9.65
C GLY A 73 -2.23 16.16 -10.51
N SER A 74 -3.17 15.39 -9.97
CA SER A 74 -4.43 15.09 -10.65
C SER A 74 -5.45 16.21 -10.49
N GLU A 75 -6.28 16.47 -11.50
CA GLU A 75 -7.35 17.48 -11.43
C GLU A 75 -8.45 17.09 -10.41
N LEU A 76 -8.47 15.84 -9.93
CA LEU A 76 -9.36 15.41 -8.85
C LEU A 76 -9.08 16.11 -7.53
N ALA A 77 -7.82 16.47 -7.27
CA ALA A 77 -7.43 17.17 -6.04
C ALA A 77 -8.11 18.54 -5.91
N SER A 78 -8.50 19.16 -7.02
CA SER A 78 -9.13 20.49 -7.11
C SER A 78 -10.58 20.46 -7.56
N GLY A 79 -11.13 19.29 -7.93
CA GLY A 79 -12.51 19.12 -8.43
C GLY A 79 -13.56 19.24 -7.33
N GLY A 80 -14.73 19.80 -7.68
CA GLY A 80 -15.93 19.79 -6.83
C GLY A 80 -16.77 18.51 -7.00
N GLY A 81 -17.79 18.31 -6.15
CA GLY A 81 -18.70 17.17 -6.22
C GLY A 81 -18.14 15.88 -5.59
N GLU A 82 -18.62 14.72 -6.03
CA GLU A 82 -18.24 13.42 -5.47
C GLU A 82 -16.73 13.14 -5.59
N ALA A 83 -16.10 13.57 -6.67
CA ALA A 83 -14.64 13.44 -6.87
C ALA A 83 -13.85 14.27 -5.85
N GLY A 84 -14.33 15.47 -5.50
CA GLY A 84 -13.77 16.31 -4.45
C GLY A 84 -13.95 15.70 -3.05
N GLN A 85 -15.02 14.94 -2.81
CA GLN A 85 -15.20 14.22 -1.54
C GLN A 85 -14.19 13.09 -1.38
N LEU A 86 -13.90 12.33 -2.43
CA LEU A 86 -12.88 11.28 -2.41
C LEU A 86 -11.49 11.84 -2.08
N SER A 87 -11.11 12.98 -2.67
CA SER A 87 -9.81 13.62 -2.40
C SER A 87 -9.70 14.21 -0.98
N GLN A 88 -10.81 14.27 -0.24
CA GLN A 88 -10.84 14.76 1.15
C GLN A 88 -10.71 13.64 2.18
N SER A 89 -10.79 12.37 1.75
CA SER A 89 -10.59 11.24 2.65
C SER A 89 -9.19 11.27 3.26
N PRO A 90 -9.04 11.09 4.58
CA PRO A 90 -7.75 10.96 5.25
C PRO A 90 -6.83 9.92 4.60
N LEU A 91 -7.42 8.88 4.01
CA LEU A 91 -6.70 7.83 3.30
C LEU A 91 -6.04 8.29 2.00
N LEU A 92 -6.57 9.36 1.37
CA LEU A 92 -6.08 9.89 0.08
C LEU A 92 -5.41 11.27 0.19
N SER A 93 -5.57 11.95 1.32
CA SER A 93 -4.98 13.28 1.56
C SER A 93 -3.79 13.25 2.52
N GLY A 94 -3.54 12.09 3.12
CA GLY A 94 -2.61 11.94 4.23
C GLY A 94 -3.24 12.35 5.57
N ALA A 95 -2.75 11.77 6.65
CA ALA A 95 -3.29 11.94 7.98
C ALA A 95 -2.26 11.61 9.06
N SER A 96 -2.53 12.02 10.29
CA SER A 96 -1.85 11.51 11.47
C SER A 96 -2.85 10.78 12.35
N GLY A 97 -2.37 9.84 13.17
CA GLY A 97 -3.32 9.08 13.96
C GLY A 97 -2.68 8.14 14.96
N ARG A 98 -3.47 7.19 15.40
CA ARG A 98 -3.07 6.16 16.36
C ARG A 98 -3.39 4.78 15.86
N LEU A 99 -2.50 3.84 16.13
CA LEU A 99 -2.64 2.43 15.81
C LEU A 99 -2.54 1.62 17.10
N TRP A 100 -3.48 0.71 17.30
CA TRP A 100 -3.43 -0.28 18.37
C TRP A 100 -3.59 -1.67 17.76
N ILE A 101 -2.77 -2.60 18.23
CA ILE A 101 -2.82 -4.01 17.86
C ILE A 101 -2.81 -4.80 19.15
N ALA A 102 -3.83 -5.62 19.38
CA ALA A 102 -3.87 -6.53 20.49
C ALA A 102 -3.15 -7.85 20.19
N LYS A 103 -2.74 -8.58 21.22
CA LYS A 103 -2.10 -9.89 21.11
C LYS A 103 -2.94 -10.92 20.34
N ASP A 104 -4.27 -10.82 20.44
CA ASP A 104 -5.23 -11.68 19.75
C ASP A 104 -5.46 -11.30 18.28
N GLY A 105 -4.75 -10.29 17.77
CA GLY A 105 -4.79 -9.84 16.38
C GLY A 105 -5.88 -8.82 16.08
N ARG A 106 -6.63 -8.31 17.07
CA ARG A 106 -7.52 -7.17 16.85
C ARG A 106 -6.70 -5.92 16.55
N VAL A 107 -7.20 -5.10 15.64
CA VAL A 107 -6.55 -3.87 15.19
C VAL A 107 -7.53 -2.71 15.24
N ARG A 108 -7.07 -1.55 15.71
CA ARG A 108 -7.73 -0.26 15.52
C ARG A 108 -6.74 0.77 15.00
N LEU A 109 -7.09 1.42 13.91
CA LEU A 109 -6.38 2.54 13.34
C LEU A 109 -7.33 3.74 13.29
N GLU A 110 -6.94 4.83 13.93
CA GLU A 110 -7.63 6.11 13.86
C GLU A 110 -6.76 7.08 13.06
N LEU A 111 -7.30 7.69 12.03
CA LEU A 111 -6.63 8.67 11.19
C LEU A 111 -7.41 9.97 11.23
N GLN A 112 -6.70 11.06 11.48
CA GLN A 112 -7.23 12.41 11.55
C GLN A 112 -6.57 13.29 10.50
N ALA A 113 -7.38 13.99 9.72
CA ALA A 113 -6.96 14.96 8.72
C ALA A 113 -7.78 16.24 8.85
N GLU A 114 -7.37 17.32 8.19
CA GLU A 114 -8.09 18.61 8.23
C GLU A 114 -9.57 18.49 7.81
N LYS A 115 -9.89 17.53 6.94
CA LYS A 115 -11.21 17.44 6.29
C LYS A 115 -12.05 16.26 6.79
N GLY A 116 -11.61 15.54 7.77
CA GLY A 116 -12.37 14.44 8.36
C GLY A 116 -11.51 13.42 9.05
N ASP A 117 -12.17 12.50 9.74
CA ASP A 117 -11.55 11.41 10.45
C ASP A 117 -11.97 10.08 9.83
N THR A 118 -11.07 9.12 9.82
CA THR A 118 -11.37 7.75 9.40
C THR A 118 -10.91 6.78 10.47
N GLN A 119 -11.74 5.79 10.77
CA GLN A 119 -11.40 4.72 11.70
C GLN A 119 -11.47 3.38 10.97
N VAL A 120 -10.42 2.59 11.13
CA VAL A 120 -10.37 1.22 10.62
C VAL A 120 -10.26 0.27 11.80
N LEU A 121 -11.17 -0.69 11.88
CA LEU A 121 -11.20 -1.69 12.93
C LEU A 121 -11.20 -3.09 12.33
N TYR A 122 -10.48 -3.99 12.98
CA TYR A 122 -10.53 -5.41 12.70
C TYR A 122 -10.70 -6.16 14.01
N ASP A 123 -11.77 -6.93 14.13
CA ASP A 123 -12.12 -7.66 15.33
C ASP A 123 -11.71 -9.14 15.34
N GLY A 124 -10.92 -9.56 14.34
CA GLY A 124 -10.53 -10.95 14.08
C GLY A 124 -11.38 -11.62 12.99
N HIS A 125 -12.50 -11.03 12.59
CA HIS A 125 -13.45 -11.57 11.61
C HIS A 125 -13.88 -10.53 10.58
N THR A 126 -14.24 -9.34 11.02
CA THR A 126 -14.82 -8.28 10.18
C THR A 126 -13.90 -7.06 10.19
N VAL A 127 -13.64 -6.52 9.01
CA VAL A 127 -13.03 -5.21 8.83
C VAL A 127 -14.13 -4.17 8.75
N LYS A 128 -14.04 -3.14 9.58
CA LYS A 128 -14.97 -2.01 9.62
C LYS A 128 -14.19 -0.74 9.30
N VAL A 129 -14.70 0.07 8.39
CA VAL A 129 -14.14 1.38 8.05
C VAL A 129 -15.22 2.42 8.24
N TYR A 130 -15.05 3.28 9.24
CA TYR A 130 -15.94 4.40 9.45
C TYR A 130 -15.33 5.67 8.89
N ASP A 131 -16.03 6.31 7.97
CA ASP A 131 -15.70 7.62 7.41
C ASP A 131 -16.61 8.67 8.02
N ALA A 132 -16.03 9.56 8.83
CA ALA A 132 -16.80 10.61 9.50
C ALA A 132 -17.30 11.68 8.53
N ALA A 133 -16.60 11.95 7.41
CA ALA A 133 -16.99 12.96 6.45
C ALA A 133 -18.30 12.58 5.72
N SER A 134 -18.47 11.33 5.36
CA SER A 134 -19.70 10.79 4.74
C SER A 134 -20.68 10.20 5.77
N ASN A 135 -20.29 10.14 7.06
CA ASN A 135 -21.02 9.45 8.13
C ASN A 135 -21.43 8.03 7.73
N THR A 136 -20.50 7.29 7.11
CA THR A 136 -20.76 5.95 6.58
C THR A 136 -19.83 4.93 7.21
N LEU A 137 -20.39 3.81 7.64
CA LEU A 137 -19.69 2.63 8.11
C LEU A 137 -19.70 1.57 6.99
N TYR A 138 -18.53 1.23 6.49
CA TYR A 138 -18.34 0.12 5.55
C TYR A 138 -17.92 -1.12 6.33
N GLU A 139 -18.62 -2.23 6.13
CA GLU A 139 -18.33 -3.51 6.77
C GLU A 139 -17.95 -4.56 5.72
N TYR A 140 -16.82 -5.22 5.92
CA TYR A 140 -16.35 -6.31 5.07
C TYR A 140 -15.97 -7.51 5.92
N THR A 141 -16.64 -8.63 5.70
CA THR A 141 -16.30 -9.91 6.32
C THR A 141 -15.59 -10.79 5.28
N PRO A 142 -14.25 -11.02 5.44
CA PRO A 142 -13.54 -11.94 4.58
C PRO A 142 -14.16 -13.32 4.65
N THR A 143 -14.58 -13.88 3.51
CA THR A 143 -14.98 -15.28 3.46
C THR A 143 -13.74 -16.13 3.73
N ALA A 144 -13.80 -16.97 4.77
CA ALA A 144 -12.75 -17.95 5.01
C ALA A 144 -12.54 -18.76 3.72
N HIS A 145 -11.33 -18.67 3.14
CA HIS A 145 -10.97 -19.57 2.07
C HIS A 145 -10.95 -20.99 2.66
N GLN A 146 -12.04 -21.73 2.49
CA GLN A 146 -11.99 -23.17 2.68
C GLN A 146 -10.91 -23.66 1.71
N ALA A 147 -9.89 -24.30 2.27
CA ALA A 147 -8.89 -25.01 1.50
C ALA A 147 -9.65 -26.08 0.67
N THR A 148 -10.00 -25.73 -0.56
CA THR A 148 -10.58 -26.67 -1.49
C THR A 148 -9.45 -27.60 -1.90
N ASP A 149 -9.60 -28.89 -1.58
CA ASP A 149 -8.78 -29.99 -2.04
C ASP A 149 -8.50 -29.82 -3.54
N CYS A 150 -7.26 -29.52 -3.87
CA CYS A 150 -6.78 -29.55 -5.25
C CYS A 150 -6.63 -31.03 -5.63
N THR A 151 -7.70 -31.65 -6.12
CA THR A 151 -7.62 -32.98 -6.75
C THR A 151 -6.83 -32.84 -8.06
N GLU A 152 -5.64 -33.43 -8.11
CA GLU A 152 -4.91 -33.67 -9.34
C GLU A 152 -5.72 -34.62 -10.21
N SER A 153 -6.35 -34.09 -11.24
CA SER A 153 -6.90 -34.93 -12.32
C SER A 153 -5.81 -35.15 -13.37
N THR A 154 -5.07 -36.23 -13.26
CA THR A 154 -4.27 -36.76 -14.34
C THR A 154 -5.22 -37.42 -15.36
N SER A 155 -5.52 -36.73 -16.45
CA SER A 155 -6.11 -37.33 -17.63
C SER A 155 -5.17 -37.16 -18.83
N GLY A 156 -4.74 -38.30 -19.36
CA GLY A 156 -3.86 -38.35 -20.50
C GLY A 156 -4.53 -38.01 -21.83
N GLN A 157 -3.65 -37.66 -22.78
CA GLN A 157 -3.79 -37.63 -24.23
C GLN A 157 -4.69 -36.57 -24.89
N GLY A 158 -4.01 -35.61 -25.49
CA GLY A 158 -4.32 -35.09 -26.85
C GLY A 158 -5.26 -33.91 -26.92
N THR A 159 -4.74 -32.67 -26.83
CA THR A 159 -5.06 -31.49 -27.67
C THR A 159 -4.53 -30.20 -27.00
N PRO A 160 -4.21 -29.12 -27.73
CA PRO A 160 -3.49 -27.98 -27.16
C PRO A 160 -4.36 -27.25 -26.15
N THR A 161 -3.94 -27.30 -24.90
CA THR A 161 -4.66 -26.76 -23.74
C THR A 161 -4.20 -25.35 -23.48
N THR A 162 -5.15 -24.43 -23.48
CA THR A 162 -5.06 -23.10 -22.86
C THR A 162 -4.55 -23.27 -21.43
N THR A 163 -3.34 -22.80 -21.15
CA THR A 163 -2.75 -22.84 -19.82
C THR A 163 -3.45 -21.81 -18.94
N THR A 164 -4.48 -22.23 -18.22
CA THR A 164 -5.04 -21.45 -17.12
C THR A 164 -4.04 -21.55 -15.97
N LEU A 165 -3.31 -20.48 -15.71
CA LEU A 165 -2.46 -20.35 -14.52
C LEU A 165 -3.38 -20.36 -13.29
N ARG A 166 -3.62 -21.54 -12.73
CA ARG A 166 -4.20 -21.68 -11.40
C ARG A 166 -3.10 -21.39 -10.39
N TYR A 167 -3.11 -20.20 -9.83
CA TYR A 167 -2.39 -19.92 -8.60
C TYR A 167 -3.13 -20.65 -7.47
N CYS A 168 -2.66 -21.84 -7.13
CA CYS A 168 -2.99 -22.47 -5.86
C CYS A 168 -1.92 -22.00 -4.86
N PRO A 169 -2.22 -21.14 -3.90
CA PRO A 169 -1.34 -20.98 -2.77
C PRO A 169 -1.37 -22.32 -2.03
N GLU A 170 -0.29 -23.09 -2.08
CA GLU A 170 -0.04 -24.13 -1.10
C GLU A 170 0.08 -23.49 0.28
N HIS A 171 -1.05 -23.18 0.89
CA HIS A 171 -1.12 -23.11 2.33
C HIS A 171 -1.22 -24.57 2.82
N LYS A 172 -0.10 -25.30 2.76
CA LYS A 172 0.20 -26.16 3.88
C LYS A 172 0.18 -25.25 5.08
N THR A 173 -0.76 -25.45 5.98
CA THR A 173 -0.62 -25.08 7.38
C THR A 173 0.60 -25.82 7.89
N ASP A 174 1.79 -25.33 7.51
CA ASP A 174 3.03 -25.69 8.17
C ASP A 174 2.81 -25.23 9.61
N SER A 175 2.69 -26.22 10.48
CA SER A 175 2.81 -26.12 11.91
C SER A 175 3.72 -24.92 12.24
N GLY A 176 3.22 -23.79 12.75
CA GLY A 176 3.86 -22.56 13.19
C GLY A 176 5.39 -22.48 13.29
N GLU A 177 6.12 -23.27 12.54
CA GLU A 177 7.56 -23.36 12.50
C GLU A 177 8.14 -22.22 11.67
N ILE A 178 9.00 -21.43 12.32
CA ILE A 178 9.68 -20.30 11.69
C ILE A 178 10.52 -20.81 10.52
N PRO A 179 10.39 -20.26 9.30
CA PRO A 179 11.18 -20.68 8.17
C PRO A 179 12.68 -20.54 8.46
N SER A 180 13.47 -21.56 8.15
CA SER A 180 14.92 -21.48 8.31
C SER A 180 15.54 -20.39 7.43
N VAL A 181 16.70 -19.88 7.82
CA VAL A 181 17.46 -18.89 7.04
C VAL A 181 17.70 -19.37 5.59
N ALA A 182 17.88 -20.67 5.39
CA ALA A 182 18.05 -21.24 4.05
C ALA A 182 16.77 -21.14 3.19
N LYS A 183 15.61 -21.46 3.74
CA LYS A 183 14.31 -21.28 3.08
C LYS A 183 14.04 -19.79 2.77
N ILE A 184 14.37 -18.88 3.68
CA ILE A 184 14.23 -17.44 3.45
C ILE A 184 15.17 -16.97 2.33
N LYS A 185 16.42 -17.43 2.30
CA LYS A 185 17.37 -17.13 1.20
C LYS A 185 16.83 -17.62 -0.15
N GLU A 186 16.25 -18.80 -0.20
CA GLU A 186 15.65 -19.34 -1.42
C GLU A 186 14.46 -18.48 -1.88
N ALA A 187 13.58 -18.07 -0.96
CA ALA A 187 12.45 -17.18 -1.26
C ALA A 187 12.93 -15.82 -1.79
N ILE A 188 13.95 -15.22 -1.17
CA ILE A 188 14.57 -13.97 -1.63
C ILE A 188 15.19 -14.17 -3.03
N ALA A 189 15.88 -15.27 -3.27
CA ALA A 189 16.47 -15.57 -4.58
C ALA A 189 15.39 -15.77 -5.67
N LYS A 190 14.26 -16.41 -5.33
CA LYS A 190 13.10 -16.56 -6.22
C LYS A 190 12.49 -15.21 -6.55
N LEU A 191 12.26 -14.36 -5.54
CA LEU A 191 11.77 -12.98 -5.71
C LEU A 191 12.76 -12.17 -6.58
N GLY A 192 14.06 -12.33 -6.33
CA GLY A 192 15.15 -11.68 -7.06
C GLY A 192 15.25 -12.04 -8.56
N LYS A 193 14.44 -12.98 -9.08
CA LYS A 193 14.37 -13.24 -10.53
C LYS A 193 13.73 -12.07 -11.27
N HIS A 194 12.68 -11.47 -10.70
CA HIS A 194 11.88 -10.39 -11.30
C HIS A 194 12.05 -9.04 -10.61
N THR A 195 12.69 -9.03 -9.44
CA THR A 195 12.88 -7.82 -8.63
C THR A 195 14.32 -7.65 -8.18
N ILE A 196 14.69 -6.42 -7.86
CA ILE A 196 15.91 -6.08 -7.13
C ILE A 196 15.51 -6.02 -5.66
N VAL A 197 16.13 -6.85 -4.82
CA VAL A 197 15.91 -6.86 -3.38
C VAL A 197 17.16 -6.31 -2.71
N SER A 198 17.02 -5.28 -1.87
CA SER A 198 18.14 -4.73 -1.11
C SER A 198 18.58 -5.66 0.00
N GLY A 199 19.73 -5.35 0.63
CA GLY A 199 20.06 -5.88 1.95
C GLY A 199 19.13 -5.34 3.04
N ALA A 200 19.30 -5.86 4.28
CA ALA A 200 18.71 -5.24 5.46
C ALA A 200 19.60 -4.06 5.89
N THR A 201 19.10 -2.85 5.68
CA THR A 201 19.82 -1.62 6.06
C THR A 201 19.45 -1.26 7.50
N PRO A 202 20.43 -1.16 8.41
CA PRO A 202 20.20 -0.67 9.76
C PRO A 202 19.67 0.77 9.72
N THR A 203 18.64 1.04 10.50
CA THR A 203 17.99 2.35 10.59
C THR A 203 17.38 2.56 11.98
N ASP A 204 16.91 3.77 12.25
CA ASP A 204 16.05 4.11 13.38
C ASP A 204 14.68 4.52 12.87
N ILE A 205 13.61 3.96 13.45
CA ILE A 205 12.23 4.36 13.19
C ILE A 205 11.51 4.51 14.53
N ALA A 206 10.97 5.67 14.78
CA ALA A 206 10.25 5.98 16.03
C ALA A 206 11.08 5.72 17.31
N GLY A 207 12.42 5.93 17.26
CA GLY A 207 13.31 5.67 18.37
C GLY A 207 13.61 4.18 18.60
N GLN A 208 13.24 3.29 17.66
CA GLN A 208 13.50 1.86 17.74
C GLN A 208 14.60 1.45 16.74
N PRO A 209 15.54 0.58 17.16
CA PRO A 209 16.49 -0.01 16.22
C PRO A 209 15.73 -0.85 15.19
N ALA A 210 15.92 -0.56 13.92
CA ALA A 210 15.13 -1.16 12.85
C ALA A 210 16.00 -1.61 11.67
N TYR A 211 15.48 -2.54 10.87
CA TYR A 211 16.00 -2.86 9.55
C TYR A 211 15.02 -2.42 8.49
N THR A 212 15.53 -1.85 7.41
CA THR A 212 14.76 -1.50 6.22
C THR A 212 15.20 -2.36 5.04
N ALA A 213 14.26 -2.94 4.32
CA ALA A 213 14.49 -3.60 3.05
C ALA A 213 13.62 -2.99 1.96
N ARG A 214 14.19 -2.87 0.74
CA ARG A 214 13.52 -2.36 -0.44
C ARG A 214 13.42 -3.43 -1.51
N ILE A 215 12.28 -3.50 -2.17
CA ILE A 215 12.02 -4.33 -3.34
C ILE A 215 11.66 -3.41 -4.48
N SER A 216 12.37 -3.51 -5.60
CA SER A 216 12.11 -2.72 -6.80
C SER A 216 11.96 -3.64 -8.02
N PRO A 217 11.08 -3.33 -8.97
CA PRO A 217 10.97 -4.10 -10.21
C PRO A 217 12.28 -4.05 -11.01
N LYS A 218 12.59 -5.14 -11.71
CA LYS A 218 13.64 -5.15 -12.75
C LYS A 218 13.13 -4.65 -14.11
N GLU A 219 11.83 -4.86 -14.34
CA GLU A 219 11.18 -4.42 -15.57
C GLU A 219 10.96 -2.91 -15.55
N SER A 220 11.27 -2.26 -16.67
CA SER A 220 10.92 -0.87 -16.93
C SER A 220 9.51 -0.75 -17.50
N GLY A 221 8.95 0.47 -17.51
CA GLY A 221 7.63 0.76 -18.10
C GLY A 221 6.49 0.77 -17.08
N SER A 222 6.73 0.34 -15.83
CA SER A 222 5.75 0.52 -14.76
C SER A 222 5.98 1.83 -14.00
N LEU A 223 4.89 2.45 -13.54
CA LEU A 223 4.95 3.57 -12.61
C LEU A 223 5.28 3.15 -11.18
N ILE A 224 5.21 1.86 -10.85
CA ILE A 224 5.67 1.36 -9.55
C ILE A 224 7.20 1.30 -9.54
N GLY A 225 7.83 2.11 -8.71
CA GLY A 225 9.29 2.18 -8.53
C GLY A 225 9.81 1.25 -7.44
N GLY A 226 8.97 0.80 -6.54
CA GLY A 226 9.33 -0.15 -5.48
C GLY A 226 8.53 0.01 -4.21
N ALA A 227 8.80 -0.87 -3.27
CA ALA A 227 8.24 -0.86 -1.92
C ALA A 227 9.36 -0.99 -0.89
N GLU A 228 9.21 -0.33 0.25
CA GLU A 228 10.06 -0.46 1.42
C GLU A 228 9.26 -0.95 2.62
N LEU A 229 9.88 -1.81 3.41
CA LEU A 229 9.38 -2.24 4.70
C LEU A 229 10.50 -2.05 5.74
N SER A 230 10.16 -1.39 6.84
CA SER A 230 11.03 -1.30 8.00
C SER A 230 10.38 -2.01 9.18
N TRP A 231 11.17 -2.75 9.94
CA TRP A 231 10.69 -3.49 11.11
C TRP A 231 11.65 -3.36 12.28
N ASP A 232 11.10 -3.42 13.48
CA ASP A 232 11.84 -3.44 14.73
C ASP A 232 12.82 -4.63 14.77
N ALA A 233 14.08 -4.36 15.05
CA ALA A 233 15.14 -5.37 15.06
C ALA A 233 15.05 -6.34 16.24
N VAL A 234 14.32 -5.98 17.30
CA VAL A 234 14.16 -6.75 18.55
C VAL A 234 12.83 -7.50 18.56
N HIS A 235 11.74 -6.81 18.19
CA HIS A 235 10.38 -7.34 18.30
C HIS A 235 9.83 -7.86 16.96
N GLY A 236 10.50 -7.59 15.83
CA GLY A 236 10.02 -8.00 14.51
C GLY A 236 8.75 -7.27 14.03
N VAL A 237 8.28 -6.27 14.77
CA VAL A 237 7.05 -5.53 14.44
C VAL A 237 7.29 -4.56 13.28
N PRO A 238 6.42 -4.52 12.25
CA PRO A 238 6.50 -3.52 11.20
C PRO A 238 6.35 -2.09 11.77
N LEU A 239 7.27 -1.20 11.39
CA LEU A 239 7.30 0.19 11.85
C LEU A 239 7.01 1.19 10.73
N ARG A 240 7.36 0.84 9.49
CA ARG A 240 7.15 1.69 8.32
C ARG A 240 6.95 0.84 7.07
N ALA A 241 5.96 1.21 6.26
CA ALA A 241 5.75 0.67 4.93
C ALA A 241 5.60 1.83 3.94
N ALA A 242 6.28 1.76 2.79
CA ALA A 242 6.25 2.81 1.80
C ALA A 242 6.21 2.26 0.37
N LEU A 243 5.44 2.92 -0.51
CA LEU A 243 5.39 2.66 -1.94
C LEU A 243 5.98 3.87 -2.70
N TYR A 244 6.77 3.60 -3.70
CA TYR A 244 7.46 4.60 -4.51
C TYR A 244 7.02 4.53 -5.96
N SER A 245 6.90 5.69 -6.58
CA SER A 245 6.81 5.77 -8.05
C SER A 245 8.18 5.56 -8.68
N SER A 246 8.20 5.07 -9.92
CA SER A 246 9.41 5.01 -10.75
C SER A 246 9.92 6.41 -11.14
N THR A 247 9.11 7.45 -10.98
CA THR A 247 9.41 8.83 -11.34
C THR A 247 9.76 9.72 -10.14
N SER A 248 9.71 9.19 -8.90
CA SER A 248 9.96 9.96 -7.68
C SER A 248 10.85 9.19 -6.71
N SER A 249 11.77 9.90 -6.06
CA SER A 249 12.57 9.38 -4.95
C SER A 249 11.84 9.44 -3.60
N SER A 250 10.80 10.27 -3.49
CA SER A 250 9.93 10.34 -2.30
C SER A 250 8.84 9.28 -2.38
N PRO A 251 8.40 8.73 -1.24
CA PRO A 251 7.29 7.79 -1.23
C PRO A 251 6.00 8.46 -1.71
N VAL A 252 5.21 7.72 -2.49
CA VAL A 252 3.86 8.12 -2.91
C VAL A 252 2.87 7.81 -1.80
N ILE A 253 2.98 6.63 -1.20
CA ILE A 253 2.18 6.23 -0.05
C ILE A 253 3.14 5.75 1.03
N GLU A 254 3.01 6.27 2.25
CA GLU A 254 3.80 5.85 3.38
C GLU A 254 2.95 5.82 4.65
N LEU A 255 3.01 4.71 5.37
CA LEU A 255 2.52 4.61 6.74
C LEU A 255 3.72 4.35 7.65
N ALA A 256 4.00 5.25 8.57
CA ALA A 256 5.13 5.17 9.48
C ALA A 256 4.72 5.44 10.91
N ALA A 257 5.26 4.67 11.84
CA ALA A 257 5.21 5.01 13.25
C ALA A 257 6.09 6.23 13.53
N SER A 258 5.58 7.20 14.26
CA SER A 258 6.34 8.32 14.82
C SER A 258 6.71 8.09 16.29
N GLU A 259 5.90 7.31 16.99
CA GLU A 259 6.12 6.82 18.34
C GLU A 259 5.54 5.41 18.45
N ILE A 260 6.15 4.55 19.27
CA ILE A 260 5.66 3.20 19.49
C ILE A 260 5.96 2.73 20.92
N SER A 261 5.05 1.97 21.48
CA SER A 261 5.21 1.27 22.74
C SER A 261 4.67 -0.16 22.65
N TYR A 262 5.31 -1.05 23.38
CA TYR A 262 4.97 -2.47 23.46
C TYR A 262 4.39 -2.78 24.83
N GLY A 263 3.26 -3.44 24.88
CA GLY A 263 2.56 -3.80 26.12
C GLY A 263 1.09 -4.15 25.88
N PRO A 264 0.38 -4.60 26.92
CA PRO A 264 -1.03 -4.93 26.78
C PRO A 264 -1.86 -3.72 26.39
N VAL A 265 -2.78 -3.91 25.45
CA VAL A 265 -3.75 -2.90 25.01
C VAL A 265 -5.09 -3.22 25.66
N ASP A 266 -5.74 -2.21 26.27
CA ASP A 266 -7.05 -2.36 26.88
C ASP A 266 -8.10 -2.79 25.84
N GLY A 267 -8.91 -3.79 26.18
CA GLY A 267 -9.93 -4.33 25.27
C GLY A 267 -10.96 -3.32 24.80
N SER A 268 -11.27 -2.33 25.65
CA SER A 268 -12.24 -1.27 25.33
C SER A 268 -11.78 -0.38 24.15
N VAL A 269 -10.47 -0.32 23.87
CA VAL A 269 -9.94 0.39 22.70
C VAL A 269 -10.54 -0.15 21.40
N PHE A 270 -10.85 -1.44 21.32
CA PHE A 270 -11.38 -2.08 20.11
C PHE A 270 -12.91 -2.04 20.02
N GLU A 271 -13.57 -1.48 21.03
CA GLU A 271 -15.02 -1.25 20.99
C GLU A 271 -15.32 0.01 20.19
N PHE A 272 -16.20 -0.11 19.22
CA PHE A 272 -16.64 1.01 18.40
C PHE A 272 -18.15 0.94 18.17
N THR A 273 -18.81 2.02 18.50
CA THR A 273 -20.24 2.22 18.20
C THR A 273 -20.36 3.40 17.25
N PRO A 274 -20.81 3.19 16.01
CA PRO A 274 -21.01 4.29 15.07
C PRO A 274 -22.13 5.23 15.59
N PRO A 275 -22.15 6.50 15.15
CA PRO A 275 -23.29 7.38 15.44
C PRO A 275 -24.63 6.75 15.02
N ALA A 276 -25.71 7.04 15.76
CA ALA A 276 -27.02 6.42 15.53
C ALA A 276 -27.60 6.69 14.12
N ASN A 277 -27.14 7.76 13.47
CA ASN A 277 -27.54 8.14 12.12
C ASN A 277 -26.51 7.76 11.05
N ALA A 278 -25.51 6.95 11.37
CA ALA A 278 -24.52 6.49 10.41
C ALA A 278 -25.18 5.54 9.41
N LYS A 279 -24.83 5.72 8.13
CA LYS A 279 -25.19 4.78 7.07
C LYS A 279 -24.28 3.55 7.18
N VAL A 280 -24.84 2.35 7.15
CA VAL A 280 -24.07 1.11 7.12
C VAL A 280 -24.13 0.51 5.72
N GLU A 281 -22.96 0.25 5.14
CA GLU A 281 -22.80 -0.38 3.83
C GLU A 281 -21.97 -1.66 3.94
N GLU A 282 -22.59 -2.79 3.57
CA GLU A 282 -21.88 -4.07 3.47
C GLU A 282 -21.09 -4.12 2.16
N VAL A 283 -19.77 -4.26 2.24
CA VAL A 283 -18.89 -4.40 1.08
C VAL A 283 -18.79 -5.87 0.70
N LYS A 284 -19.28 -6.22 -0.50
CA LYS A 284 -19.17 -7.57 -1.07
C LYS A 284 -18.10 -7.56 -2.16
N LEU A 285 -16.98 -8.23 -1.88
CA LEU A 285 -16.00 -8.48 -2.93
C LEU A 285 -16.44 -9.71 -3.74
N PRO A 286 -16.38 -9.65 -5.09
CA PRO A 286 -16.72 -10.79 -5.92
C PRO A 286 -15.80 -11.96 -5.55
N SER A 287 -16.39 -13.06 -5.07
CA SER A 287 -15.65 -14.27 -4.78
C SER A 287 -15.33 -14.99 -6.10
N LYS A 288 -14.14 -15.63 -6.18
CA LYS A 288 -13.77 -16.46 -7.34
C LYS A 288 -14.72 -17.67 -7.55
N HIS A 289 -15.60 -17.94 -6.58
CA HIS A 289 -16.58 -19.02 -6.64
C HIS A 289 -17.92 -18.60 -7.25
N ASP A 290 -18.21 -17.29 -7.35
CA ASP A 290 -19.39 -16.81 -8.07
C ASP A 290 -19.23 -16.95 -9.59
N ALA A 291 -18.03 -17.28 -10.06
CA ALA A 291 -17.75 -17.75 -11.43
C ALA A 291 -18.16 -19.24 -11.64
N LYS A 292 -19.19 -19.73 -10.92
CA LYS A 292 -19.77 -21.05 -11.15
C LYS A 292 -20.64 -20.95 -12.41
N ARG A 293 -20.35 -21.84 -13.38
CA ARG A 293 -21.10 -22.11 -14.61
C ARG A 293 -22.51 -21.52 -14.60
N PRO A 294 -22.90 -20.80 -15.62
CA PRO A 294 -24.28 -20.38 -15.74
C PRO A 294 -25.14 -21.64 -15.85
N ASP A 295 -25.98 -21.88 -14.84
CA ASP A 295 -27.15 -22.71 -15.03
C ASP A 295 -27.97 -22.03 -16.14
N ALA A 296 -28.23 -22.81 -17.20
CA ALA A 296 -29.00 -22.37 -18.36
C ALA A 296 -30.43 -22.04 -17.89
N GLY A 297 -30.65 -20.79 -17.40
CA GLY A 297 -31.96 -20.39 -16.94
C GLY A 297 -32.10 -18.97 -16.38
N SER A 298 -31.04 -18.21 -16.11
CA SER A 298 -31.16 -16.80 -15.71
C SER A 298 -30.74 -15.86 -16.84
N GLU A 299 -31.66 -15.54 -17.73
CA GLU A 299 -31.52 -14.43 -18.66
C GLU A 299 -31.47 -13.11 -17.87
N GLY A 300 -30.32 -12.40 -17.89
CA GLY A 300 -30.34 -10.98 -17.55
C GLY A 300 -29.11 -10.32 -16.94
N ALA A 301 -28.12 -11.01 -16.39
CA ALA A 301 -26.91 -10.36 -15.89
C ALA A 301 -25.66 -10.98 -16.53
N SER A 302 -25.15 -10.38 -17.59
CA SER A 302 -23.84 -10.77 -18.11
C SER A 302 -22.79 -10.33 -17.08
N GLU A 303 -22.12 -11.31 -16.48
CA GLU A 303 -20.98 -11.06 -15.58
C GLU A 303 -19.93 -10.20 -16.28
N PRO A 304 -19.27 -9.27 -15.55
CA PRO A 304 -18.20 -8.48 -16.12
C PRO A 304 -17.04 -9.42 -16.54
N LYS A 305 -16.58 -9.28 -17.77
CA LYS A 305 -15.43 -10.02 -18.28
C LYS A 305 -14.17 -9.26 -17.94
N VAL A 306 -13.21 -9.96 -17.31
CA VAL A 306 -11.88 -9.40 -17.01
C VAL A 306 -10.85 -10.03 -17.93
N THR A 307 -10.11 -9.20 -18.67
CA THR A 307 -8.98 -9.61 -19.49
C THR A 307 -7.72 -8.86 -19.06
N ALA A 308 -6.55 -9.43 -19.30
CA ALA A 308 -5.27 -8.79 -19.04
C ALA A 308 -4.51 -8.62 -20.35
N HIS A 309 -4.01 -7.41 -20.58
CA HIS A 309 -3.15 -7.06 -21.71
C HIS A 309 -1.75 -6.79 -21.19
N GLY A 310 -0.73 -7.43 -21.76
CA GLY A 310 0.64 -7.41 -21.24
C GLY A 310 0.85 -8.45 -20.14
N HIS A 311 1.93 -8.31 -19.39
CA HIS A 311 2.34 -9.26 -18.34
C HIS A 311 3.07 -8.55 -17.21
N GLY A 312 3.18 -9.23 -16.07
CA GLY A 312 3.89 -8.70 -14.91
C GLY A 312 3.26 -7.40 -14.38
N ILE A 313 4.10 -6.47 -13.94
CA ILE A 313 3.69 -5.19 -13.36
C ILE A 313 3.32 -4.13 -14.40
N THR A 314 3.59 -4.38 -15.69
CA THR A 314 3.19 -3.52 -16.80
C THR A 314 1.88 -3.97 -17.44
N GLY A 315 1.23 -5.01 -16.89
CA GLY A 315 -0.05 -5.49 -17.34
C GLY A 315 -1.17 -4.47 -17.09
N VAL A 316 -2.09 -4.38 -18.07
CA VAL A 316 -3.31 -3.59 -17.97
C VAL A 316 -4.49 -4.55 -17.83
N ALA A 317 -5.22 -4.45 -16.74
CA ALA A 317 -6.47 -5.16 -16.56
C ALA A 317 -7.60 -4.39 -17.27
N VAL A 318 -8.39 -5.09 -18.07
CA VAL A 318 -9.55 -4.56 -18.77
C VAL A 318 -10.79 -5.25 -18.23
N LEU A 319 -11.68 -4.48 -17.63
CA LEU A 319 -12.99 -4.90 -17.17
C LEU A 319 -14.04 -4.47 -18.19
N GLU A 320 -14.73 -5.44 -18.80
CA GLU A 320 -15.83 -5.23 -19.73
C GLU A 320 -17.15 -5.58 -19.05
N SER A 321 -18.10 -4.67 -19.07
CA SER A 321 -19.46 -4.91 -18.58
C SER A 321 -20.50 -4.37 -19.56
N LYS A 322 -21.55 -5.15 -19.85
CA LYS A 322 -22.66 -4.66 -20.68
C LYS A 322 -23.53 -3.69 -19.87
N ALA A 323 -23.85 -2.54 -20.45
CA ALA A 323 -24.82 -1.63 -19.88
C ALA A 323 -26.21 -2.32 -19.84
N LYS A 324 -26.92 -2.24 -18.72
CA LYS A 324 -28.28 -2.80 -18.61
C LYS A 324 -29.27 -1.94 -19.41
N PRO A 325 -30.29 -2.54 -20.03
CA PRO A 325 -31.34 -1.79 -20.66
C PRO A 325 -32.00 -0.80 -19.69
N GLY A 326 -32.04 0.49 -20.05
CA GLY A 326 -32.56 1.55 -19.19
C GLY A 326 -31.58 2.11 -18.14
N GLU A 327 -30.38 1.58 -18.04
CA GLU A 327 -29.35 2.16 -17.21
C GLU A 327 -28.79 3.43 -17.87
N LYS A 328 -28.61 4.50 -17.06
CA LYS A 328 -28.01 5.73 -17.57
C LYS A 328 -26.60 5.45 -18.10
N GLN A 329 -26.25 6.09 -19.20
CA GLN A 329 -24.89 6.07 -19.75
C GLN A 329 -23.87 6.35 -18.64
N LEU A 330 -22.70 5.71 -18.70
CA LEU A 330 -21.64 5.94 -17.73
C LEU A 330 -21.31 7.43 -17.66
N GLN A 331 -21.73 8.06 -16.57
CA GLN A 331 -21.39 9.46 -16.30
C GLN A 331 -19.97 9.50 -15.76
N LEU A 332 -19.03 9.88 -16.63
CA LEU A 332 -17.65 10.09 -16.24
C LEU A 332 -17.56 11.45 -15.54
N PRO A 333 -16.88 11.54 -14.37
CA PRO A 333 -16.71 12.80 -13.66
C PRO A 333 -16.20 13.90 -14.60
N GLU A 334 -16.83 15.07 -14.58
CA GLU A 334 -16.44 16.19 -15.46
C GLU A 334 -15.03 16.70 -15.16
N SER A 335 -14.61 16.56 -13.91
CA SER A 335 -13.29 16.94 -13.41
C SER A 335 -12.14 16.06 -13.91
N LEU A 336 -12.42 14.89 -14.51
CA LEU A 336 -11.36 14.04 -15.05
C LEU A 336 -10.95 14.49 -16.45
N PRO A 337 -9.66 14.42 -16.78
CA PRO A 337 -9.14 14.58 -18.14
C PRO A 337 -9.92 13.72 -19.13
N LYS A 338 -10.24 14.28 -20.29
CA LYS A 338 -10.97 13.60 -21.36
C LYS A 338 -10.03 13.32 -22.52
N VAL A 339 -9.92 12.05 -22.89
CA VAL A 339 -9.14 11.59 -24.02
C VAL A 339 -10.03 10.93 -25.08
N LYS A 340 -9.57 10.87 -26.33
CA LYS A 340 -10.28 10.22 -27.43
C LYS A 340 -9.71 8.83 -27.69
N VAL A 341 -10.56 7.82 -27.54
CA VAL A 341 -10.26 6.41 -27.83
C VAL A 341 -11.20 5.91 -28.92
N ASN A 342 -10.68 5.66 -30.11
CA ASN A 342 -11.45 5.18 -31.26
C ASN A 342 -12.74 5.98 -31.53
N GLY A 343 -12.69 7.32 -31.42
CA GLY A 343 -13.82 8.22 -31.61
C GLY A 343 -14.74 8.40 -30.39
N THR A 344 -14.59 7.59 -29.35
CA THR A 344 -15.33 7.70 -28.09
C THR A 344 -14.57 8.59 -27.10
N THR A 345 -15.30 9.31 -26.25
CA THR A 345 -14.69 10.08 -25.15
C THR A 345 -14.50 9.15 -23.95
N ALA A 346 -13.26 9.04 -23.49
CA ALA A 346 -12.88 8.35 -22.26
C ALA A 346 -12.51 9.35 -21.17
N ALA A 347 -12.76 9.01 -19.90
CA ALA A 347 -12.20 9.74 -18.77
C ALA A 347 -10.97 9.01 -18.29
N GLU A 348 -9.92 9.76 -18.01
CA GLU A 348 -8.64 9.26 -17.58
C GLU A 348 -8.30 9.80 -16.19
N LEU A 349 -7.84 8.92 -15.30
CA LEU A 349 -7.32 9.28 -13.99
C LEU A 349 -5.86 8.85 -13.92
N PRO A 350 -4.93 9.75 -14.24
CA PRO A 350 -3.51 9.50 -13.98
C PRO A 350 -3.26 9.64 -12.48
N THR A 351 -2.48 8.72 -11.93
CA THR A 351 -2.00 8.75 -10.55
C THR A 351 -0.49 8.55 -10.53
N ALA A 352 0.13 8.81 -9.39
CA ALA A 352 1.58 8.62 -9.23
C ALA A 352 2.04 7.15 -9.38
N LEU A 353 1.14 6.17 -9.23
CA LEU A 353 1.45 4.72 -9.29
C LEU A 353 0.81 3.99 -10.47
N GLY A 354 -0.03 4.64 -11.25
CA GLY A 354 -0.72 4.01 -12.37
C GLY A 354 -1.79 4.90 -12.98
N THR A 355 -2.49 4.36 -13.97
CA THR A 355 -3.56 5.08 -14.68
C THR A 355 -4.83 4.23 -14.70
N LEU A 356 -5.97 4.89 -14.52
CA LEU A 356 -7.30 4.34 -14.77
C LEU A 356 -7.90 5.04 -15.98
N LEU A 357 -8.60 4.28 -16.84
CA LEU A 357 -9.28 4.82 -18.01
C LEU A 357 -10.64 4.18 -18.15
N GLY A 358 -11.69 5.00 -18.22
CA GLY A 358 -13.07 4.53 -18.32
C GLY A 358 -13.78 5.11 -19.53
N PHE A 359 -14.51 4.28 -20.29
CA PHE A 359 -15.36 4.72 -21.38
C PHE A 359 -16.50 3.73 -21.67
N GLU A 360 -17.49 4.16 -22.43
CA GLU A 360 -18.56 3.31 -22.93
C GLU A 360 -18.59 3.36 -24.46
N ARG A 361 -18.62 2.19 -25.11
CA ARG A 361 -18.70 2.07 -26.57
C ARG A 361 -19.66 0.93 -26.94
N SER A 362 -20.63 1.24 -27.78
CA SER A 362 -21.63 0.27 -28.28
C SER A 362 -22.36 -0.50 -27.18
N GLY A 363 -22.71 0.19 -26.07
CA GLY A 363 -23.40 -0.41 -24.93
C GLY A 363 -22.52 -1.33 -24.07
N VAL A 364 -21.20 -1.28 -24.26
CA VAL A 364 -20.22 -1.96 -23.39
C VAL A 364 -19.42 -0.91 -22.65
N ARG A 365 -19.35 -1.05 -21.33
CA ARG A 365 -18.52 -0.24 -20.44
C ARG A 365 -17.16 -0.89 -20.27
N TYR A 366 -16.13 -0.11 -20.45
CA TYR A 366 -14.74 -0.50 -20.29
C TYR A 366 -14.13 0.28 -19.12
N LEU A 367 -13.50 -0.45 -18.21
CA LEU A 367 -12.61 0.12 -17.19
C LEU A 367 -11.24 -0.55 -17.32
N LEU A 368 -10.25 0.24 -17.64
CA LEU A 368 -8.85 -0.19 -17.74
C LEU A 368 -8.10 0.31 -16.49
N VAL A 369 -7.28 -0.55 -15.93
CA VAL A 369 -6.44 -0.23 -14.77
C VAL A 369 -5.06 -0.84 -14.99
N GLY A 370 -4.02 -0.03 -14.83
CA GLY A 370 -2.64 -0.49 -14.95
C GLY A 370 -1.66 0.40 -14.22
N ALA A 371 -0.57 -0.19 -13.73
CA ALA A 371 0.54 0.56 -13.16
C ALA A 371 1.45 1.13 -14.26
N VAL A 372 0.85 1.73 -15.27
CA VAL A 372 1.48 2.22 -16.50
C VAL A 372 1.11 3.68 -16.77
N THR A 373 1.83 4.31 -17.71
CA THR A 373 1.57 5.70 -18.06
C THR A 373 0.23 5.87 -18.77
N PRO A 374 -0.34 7.10 -18.81
CA PRO A 374 -1.50 7.43 -19.63
C PRO A 374 -1.37 6.97 -21.08
N ALA A 375 -0.22 7.19 -21.72
CA ALA A 375 0.01 6.81 -23.11
C ALA A 375 -0.09 5.28 -23.33
N ASP A 376 0.41 4.49 -22.37
CA ASP A 376 0.38 3.02 -22.47
C ASP A 376 -1.04 2.47 -22.31
N ILE A 377 -1.81 3.01 -21.35
CA ILE A 377 -3.21 2.56 -21.13
C ILE A 377 -4.11 2.97 -22.30
N GLU A 378 -3.89 4.17 -22.88
CA GLU A 378 -4.57 4.59 -24.10
C GLU A 378 -4.26 3.68 -25.30
N ALA A 379 -3.00 3.24 -25.44
CA ALA A 379 -2.61 2.31 -26.49
C ALA A 379 -3.37 0.99 -26.39
N VAL A 380 -3.51 0.44 -25.17
CA VAL A 380 -4.34 -0.76 -24.93
C VAL A 380 -5.81 -0.47 -25.27
N ALA A 381 -6.36 0.66 -24.82
CA ALA A 381 -7.75 1.03 -25.10
C ALA A 381 -8.05 1.21 -26.60
N LYS A 382 -7.09 1.71 -27.38
CA LYS A 382 -7.20 1.84 -28.86
C LYS A 382 -7.16 0.49 -29.56
N GLY A 383 -6.60 -0.55 -28.92
CA GLY A 383 -6.58 -1.93 -29.42
C GLY A 383 -7.87 -2.73 -29.14
N LEU A 384 -8.80 -2.20 -28.35
CA LEU A 384 -10.10 -2.82 -28.03
C LEU A 384 -11.14 -2.42 -29.08
#